data_b67fbbfbd3c962e4f48150e69ecd732e
#
_entry.id   b67fbbfbd3c962e4f48150e69ecd732e
#
_cell.length_a   1.000
_cell.length_b   1.000
_cell.length_c   1.000
_cell.angle_alpha   90.00
_cell.angle_beta   90.00
_cell.angle_gamma   90.00
#
_symmetry.space_group_name_H-M   'P 1'
#
loop_
_entity.id
_entity.type
_entity.pdbx_description
1 polymer ?
#
loop_
_entity_poly.entity_id
_entity_poly.type
_entity_poly.pdbx_seq_one_letter_code
_entity_poly.pdbx_strand_id
1 'polypeptide(L)'
;MHPPSTGVSKSGGSDHAGTTRTCPTFDGELDALHRRIDPDRHDTIYVVGDAHGCIDELQDLLAELQPAEDDLVLFVGDLVRKGPDGRAVLDLVRSSPNMLSVRGNNEQKFIDGEVPADRFDDVFGYLESMPAAASFGDSLVVHAGIDPRRALSEQSLHDLLETRAVPPENGCDGPFWFESYEGPPRVFFGHTVLSEPFATEWAVGLDTGCVHGRELTAYDCSAREFVRVPARKTYQHRDQAEIVDPWAWADR
;
A
#
# COMPACT_ATOMS: atom_id res chain seq x y z
N MET A 1 -33.80 -28.48 -60.79
CA MET A 1 -32.96 -27.30 -60.98
C MET A 1 -32.96 -26.52 -59.68
N HIS A 2 -31.88 -26.66 -58.87
CA HIS A 2 -31.67 -25.89 -57.65
C HIS A 2 -30.68 -24.76 -57.93
N PRO A 3 -30.88 -23.55 -57.42
CA PRO A 3 -29.87 -22.49 -57.50
C PRO A 3 -28.89 -22.63 -56.32
N PRO A 4 -27.64 -22.13 -56.46
CA PRO A 4 -26.59 -22.32 -55.43
C PRO A 4 -26.70 -21.31 -54.32
N SER A 5 -26.40 -21.78 -53.10
CA SER A 5 -26.28 -20.98 -51.87
C SER A 5 -24.95 -20.21 -51.85
N THR A 6 -25.01 -18.89 -51.76
CA THR A 6 -23.89 -18.03 -51.51
C THR A 6 -23.59 -17.97 -50.00
N GLY A 7 -22.45 -18.55 -49.61
CA GLY A 7 -21.90 -18.42 -48.25
C GLY A 7 -21.32 -17.03 -48.02
N VAL A 8 -21.84 -16.32 -47.03
CA VAL A 8 -21.23 -15.09 -46.49
C VAL A 8 -20.37 -15.48 -45.29
N SER A 9 -19.06 -15.39 -45.44
CA SER A 9 -18.11 -15.50 -44.36
C SER A 9 -18.14 -14.21 -43.53
N LYS A 10 -18.60 -14.30 -42.29
CA LYS A 10 -18.40 -13.24 -41.29
C LYS A 10 -17.04 -13.44 -40.66
N SER A 11 -16.06 -12.63 -41.03
CA SER A 11 -14.85 -12.40 -40.28
C SER A 11 -15.18 -11.48 -39.10
N GLY A 12 -15.41 -12.06 -37.93
CA GLY A 12 -15.48 -11.32 -36.67
C GLY A 12 -14.05 -11.06 -36.17
N GLY A 13 -13.48 -9.93 -36.52
CA GLY A 13 -12.32 -9.39 -35.83
C GLY A 13 -12.78 -8.85 -34.48
N SER A 14 -12.45 -9.52 -33.41
CA SER A 14 -12.52 -8.95 -32.06
C SER A 14 -11.32 -8.04 -31.89
N ASP A 15 -11.48 -6.75 -32.15
CA ASP A 15 -10.56 -5.72 -31.71
C ASP A 15 -10.60 -5.70 -30.17
N HIS A 16 -9.72 -6.45 -29.54
CA HIS A 16 -9.32 -6.15 -28.17
C HIS A 16 -8.48 -4.86 -28.27
N ALA A 17 -9.14 -3.73 -28.05
CA ALA A 17 -8.45 -2.49 -27.75
C ALA A 17 -7.60 -2.75 -26.50
N GLY A 18 -6.31 -2.98 -26.71
CA GLY A 18 -5.33 -3.07 -25.66
C GLY A 18 -5.30 -1.73 -24.95
N THR A 19 -5.92 -1.68 -23.77
CA THR A 19 -5.74 -0.57 -22.85
C THR A 19 -4.24 -0.54 -22.53
N THR A 20 -3.54 0.44 -23.04
CA THR A 20 -2.14 0.69 -22.68
C THR A 20 -2.14 0.97 -21.18
N ARG A 21 -1.72 -0.02 -20.37
CA ARG A 21 -1.50 0.15 -18.94
C ARG A 21 -0.42 1.22 -18.81
N THR A 22 -0.80 2.42 -18.38
CA THR A 22 0.15 3.49 -18.09
C THR A 22 0.66 3.28 -16.68
N CYS A 23 1.89 2.76 -16.57
CA CYS A 23 2.59 2.69 -15.28
C CYS A 23 2.66 4.09 -14.68
N PRO A 24 2.35 4.29 -13.40
CA PRO A 24 2.54 5.56 -12.71
C PRO A 24 3.97 6.08 -12.89
N THR A 25 4.12 7.39 -13.09
CA THR A 25 5.43 8.03 -13.25
C THR A 25 5.54 9.22 -12.32
N PHE A 26 6.72 9.38 -11.74
CA PHE A 26 7.10 10.52 -10.94
C PHE A 26 8.23 11.28 -11.62
N ASP A 27 8.43 12.55 -11.26
CA ASP A 27 9.52 13.36 -11.76
C ASP A 27 10.71 13.39 -10.78
N GLY A 28 11.88 13.72 -11.29
CA GLY A 28 13.09 14.00 -10.51
C GLY A 28 13.56 12.85 -9.61
N GLU A 29 13.91 13.19 -8.37
CA GLU A 29 14.45 12.25 -7.38
C GLU A 29 13.43 11.19 -6.96
N LEU A 30 12.15 11.50 -7.00
CA LEU A 30 11.11 10.56 -6.59
C LEU A 30 11.00 9.39 -7.58
N ASP A 31 11.26 9.59 -8.87
CA ASP A 31 11.30 8.50 -9.86
C ASP A 31 12.40 7.47 -9.55
N ALA A 32 13.53 7.91 -8.99
CA ALA A 32 14.60 7.01 -8.54
C ALA A 32 14.20 6.17 -7.31
N LEU A 33 13.24 6.63 -6.53
CA LEU A 33 12.66 5.92 -5.38
C LEU A 33 11.39 5.16 -5.73
N HIS A 34 11.05 5.04 -7.01
CA HIS A 34 9.88 4.31 -7.48
C HIS A 34 10.25 2.91 -7.97
N ARG A 35 9.74 1.88 -7.31
CA ARG A 35 9.90 0.47 -7.71
C ARG A 35 8.76 0.03 -8.62
N ARG A 36 9.08 -0.24 -9.89
CA ARG A 36 8.13 -0.84 -10.85
C ARG A 36 8.22 -2.34 -10.79
N ILE A 37 7.10 -2.99 -10.55
CA ILE A 37 6.95 -4.44 -10.38
C ILE A 37 6.22 -4.98 -11.61
N ASP A 38 6.77 -6.01 -12.20
CA ASP A 38 6.11 -6.77 -13.27
C ASP A 38 5.10 -7.73 -12.63
N PRO A 39 3.78 -7.49 -12.75
CA PRO A 39 2.78 -8.32 -12.10
C PRO A 39 2.74 -9.75 -12.69
N ASP A 40 3.16 -9.92 -13.94
CA ASP A 40 3.14 -11.23 -14.62
C ASP A 40 4.20 -12.21 -14.05
N ARG A 41 5.05 -11.73 -13.14
CA ARG A 41 6.06 -12.54 -12.43
C ARG A 41 5.56 -13.08 -11.09
N HIS A 42 4.34 -12.78 -10.70
CA HIS A 42 3.76 -13.18 -9.42
C HIS A 42 2.37 -13.78 -9.63
N ASP A 43 2.10 -14.89 -8.95
CA ASP A 43 0.78 -15.53 -9.01
C ASP A 43 -0.24 -14.70 -8.23
N THR A 44 0.15 -14.21 -7.06
CA THR A 44 -0.66 -13.31 -6.24
C THR A 44 0.21 -12.17 -5.69
N ILE A 45 -0.38 -10.98 -5.58
CA ILE A 45 0.22 -9.85 -4.85
C ILE A 45 -0.67 -9.56 -3.65
N TYR A 46 -0.09 -9.65 -2.45
CA TYR A 46 -0.70 -9.21 -1.20
C TYR A 46 -0.15 -7.85 -0.82
N VAL A 47 -1.01 -6.92 -0.42
CA VAL A 47 -0.58 -5.63 0.12
C VAL A 47 -0.93 -5.57 1.60
N VAL A 48 0.07 -5.33 2.45
CA VAL A 48 -0.03 -5.38 3.92
C VAL A 48 0.08 -3.97 4.51
N GLY A 49 -0.78 -3.65 5.47
CA GLY A 49 -0.78 -2.39 6.21
C GLY A 49 0.40 -2.25 7.19
N ASP A 50 0.34 -1.18 7.99
CA ASP A 50 1.38 -0.77 8.95
C ASP A 50 1.60 -1.83 10.03
N ALA A 51 2.78 -2.47 10.01
CA ALA A 51 3.12 -3.52 10.97
C ALA A 51 3.68 -2.98 12.29
N HIS A 52 4.37 -1.83 12.27
CA HIS A 52 4.89 -1.13 13.46
C HIS A 52 5.58 -2.04 14.49
N GLY A 53 6.35 -3.04 14.04
CA GLY A 53 7.05 -3.96 14.95
C GLY A 53 6.15 -4.99 15.62
N CYS A 54 4.91 -5.18 15.20
CA CYS A 54 4.00 -6.22 15.67
C CYS A 54 4.36 -7.56 15.00
N ILE A 55 5.52 -8.11 15.37
CA ILE A 55 6.10 -9.29 14.70
C ILE A 55 5.24 -10.54 14.84
N ASP A 56 4.62 -10.73 16.01
CA ASP A 56 3.77 -11.88 16.27
C ASP A 56 2.51 -11.86 15.40
N GLU A 57 1.88 -10.68 15.27
CA GLU A 57 0.72 -10.47 14.41
C GLU A 57 1.08 -10.60 12.92
N LEU A 58 2.27 -10.14 12.53
CA LEU A 58 2.75 -10.35 11.17
C LEU A 58 2.96 -11.83 10.86
N GLN A 59 3.50 -12.61 11.79
CA GLN A 59 3.65 -14.05 11.61
C GLN A 59 2.28 -14.75 11.54
N ASP A 60 1.32 -14.35 12.36
CA ASP A 60 -0.05 -14.85 12.32
C ASP A 60 -0.71 -14.52 10.96
N LEU A 61 -0.55 -13.28 10.46
CA LEU A 61 -1.08 -12.87 9.15
C LEU A 61 -0.45 -13.67 8.00
N LEU A 62 0.87 -13.86 8.02
CA LEU A 62 1.57 -14.66 7.01
C LEU A 62 1.14 -16.14 7.05
N ALA A 63 0.81 -16.67 8.23
CA ALA A 63 0.28 -18.03 8.37
C ALA A 63 -1.15 -18.16 7.81
N GLU A 64 -1.97 -17.10 7.84
CA GLU A 64 -3.29 -17.08 7.19
C GLU A 64 -3.17 -16.91 5.67
N LEU A 65 -2.28 -16.02 5.20
CA LEU A 65 -2.06 -15.78 3.78
C LEU A 65 -1.40 -16.96 3.06
N GLN A 66 -0.47 -17.67 3.74
CA GLN A 66 0.33 -18.76 3.19
C GLN A 66 0.97 -18.42 1.83
N PRO A 67 1.68 -17.29 1.70
CA PRO A 67 2.21 -16.87 0.42
C PRO A 67 3.21 -17.89 -0.13
N ALA A 68 3.03 -18.30 -1.39
CA ALA A 68 3.94 -19.17 -2.10
C ALA A 68 5.23 -18.42 -2.52
N GLU A 69 6.22 -19.15 -3.04
CA GLU A 69 7.48 -18.53 -3.49
C GLU A 69 7.27 -17.55 -4.67
N ASP A 70 6.29 -17.81 -5.51
CA ASP A 70 5.94 -16.98 -6.67
C ASP A 70 4.94 -15.86 -6.33
N ASP A 71 4.46 -15.77 -5.07
CA ASP A 71 3.65 -14.65 -4.60
C ASP A 71 4.53 -13.49 -4.14
N LEU A 72 4.00 -12.26 -4.17
CA LEU A 72 4.63 -11.07 -3.62
C LEU A 72 3.85 -10.55 -2.42
N VAL A 73 4.53 -10.32 -1.29
CA VAL A 73 3.99 -9.60 -0.14
C VAL A 73 4.59 -8.19 -0.11
N LEU A 74 3.76 -7.18 -0.35
CA LEU A 74 4.16 -5.78 -0.45
C LEU A 74 3.58 -4.97 0.71
N PHE A 75 4.45 -4.33 1.50
CA PHE A 75 4.04 -3.54 2.66
C PHE A 75 3.93 -2.06 2.31
N VAL A 76 2.96 -1.39 2.90
CA VAL A 76 2.75 0.07 2.72
C VAL A 76 3.72 0.94 3.55
N GLY A 77 4.72 0.36 4.18
CA GLY A 77 5.69 1.05 5.05
C GLY A 77 5.37 0.90 6.53
N ASP A 78 6.08 1.68 7.35
CA ASP A 78 5.95 1.70 8.81
C ASP A 78 6.12 0.30 9.43
N LEU A 79 7.17 -0.40 9.02
CA LEU A 79 7.58 -1.70 9.58
C LEU A 79 8.13 -1.54 10.99
N VAL A 80 8.80 -0.40 11.25
CA VAL A 80 9.55 -0.10 12.47
C VAL A 80 8.78 0.80 13.44
N ARG A 81 9.28 0.90 14.69
CA ARG A 81 8.78 1.76 15.75
C ARG A 81 7.40 1.37 16.30
N LYS A 82 7.03 2.03 17.38
CA LYS A 82 5.78 1.94 18.17
C LYS A 82 5.54 0.57 18.83
N GLY A 83 5.68 -0.52 18.13
CA GLY A 83 5.43 -1.89 18.62
C GLY A 83 6.65 -2.56 19.24
N PRO A 84 6.53 -3.85 19.59
CA PRO A 84 7.51 -4.53 20.45
C PRO A 84 8.85 -4.80 19.77
N ASP A 85 8.88 -5.13 18.49
CA ASP A 85 10.12 -5.49 17.79
C ASP A 85 10.14 -5.11 16.31
N GLY A 86 10.35 -3.80 16.04
CA GLY A 86 10.50 -3.29 14.68
C GLY A 86 11.73 -3.85 13.95
N ARG A 87 12.76 -4.27 14.71
CA ARG A 87 13.94 -4.89 14.11
C ARG A 87 13.62 -6.29 13.57
N ALA A 88 12.87 -7.10 14.30
CA ALA A 88 12.47 -8.42 13.84
C ALA A 88 11.57 -8.34 12.60
N VAL A 89 10.63 -7.38 12.54
CA VAL A 89 9.79 -7.15 11.36
C VAL A 89 10.66 -6.75 10.16
N LEU A 90 11.58 -5.80 10.33
CA LEU A 90 12.48 -5.37 9.27
C LEU A 90 13.37 -6.52 8.76
N ASP A 91 13.93 -7.31 9.69
CA ASP A 91 14.78 -8.46 9.34
C ASP A 91 14.00 -9.55 8.59
N LEU A 92 12.77 -9.81 8.97
CA LEU A 92 11.89 -10.75 8.26
C LEU A 92 11.66 -10.29 6.82
N VAL A 93 11.25 -9.02 6.64
CA VAL A 93 10.94 -8.48 5.30
C VAL A 93 12.19 -8.46 4.41
N ARG A 94 13.32 -7.93 4.91
CA ARG A 94 14.54 -7.79 4.10
C ARG A 94 15.21 -9.12 3.74
N SER A 95 14.98 -10.18 4.53
CA SER A 95 15.57 -11.51 4.29
C SER A 95 14.70 -12.40 3.41
N SER A 96 13.45 -12.04 3.18
CA SER A 96 12.50 -12.81 2.38
C SER A 96 12.52 -12.34 0.92
N PRO A 97 12.84 -13.20 -0.05
CA PRO A 97 13.02 -12.78 -1.45
C PRO A 97 11.72 -12.31 -2.13
N ASN A 98 10.58 -12.76 -1.60
CA ASN A 98 9.25 -12.41 -2.09
C ASN A 98 8.53 -11.39 -1.21
N MET A 99 9.27 -10.64 -0.39
CA MET A 99 8.75 -9.53 0.40
C MET A 99 9.42 -8.22 0.01
N LEU A 100 8.63 -7.16 -0.06
CA LEU A 100 9.08 -5.80 -0.37
C LEU A 100 8.27 -4.81 0.47
N SER A 101 8.88 -3.73 0.93
CA SER A 101 8.17 -2.62 1.56
C SER A 101 8.46 -1.32 0.85
N VAL A 102 7.45 -0.47 0.69
CA VAL A 102 7.73 0.94 0.49
C VAL A 102 8.15 1.56 1.82
N ARG A 103 8.78 2.71 1.76
CA ARG A 103 9.22 3.47 2.93
C ARG A 103 8.03 4.16 3.58
N GLY A 104 7.87 4.02 4.90
CA GLY A 104 6.96 4.81 5.69
C GLY A 104 7.61 6.05 6.31
N ASN A 105 6.83 6.90 6.94
CA ASN A 105 7.37 8.09 7.62
C ASN A 105 8.21 7.72 8.86
N ASN A 106 7.99 6.55 9.45
CA ASN A 106 8.82 6.08 10.54
C ASN A 106 10.21 5.58 10.09
N GLU A 107 10.33 4.94 8.93
CA GLU A 107 11.63 4.65 8.30
C GLU A 107 12.33 5.97 7.91
N GLN A 108 11.59 6.94 7.35
CA GLN A 108 12.17 8.24 6.96
C GLN A 108 12.79 8.99 8.14
N LYS A 109 12.17 8.96 9.33
CA LYS A 109 12.72 9.59 10.54
C LYS A 109 14.07 9.04 10.96
N PHE A 110 14.37 7.76 10.71
CA PHE A 110 15.71 7.21 10.90
C PHE A 110 16.68 7.75 9.88
N ILE A 111 16.28 7.83 8.61
CA ILE A 111 17.11 8.30 7.50
C ILE A 111 17.48 9.77 7.69
N ASP A 112 16.53 10.59 8.14
CA ASP A 112 16.73 12.02 8.41
C ASP A 112 17.47 12.29 9.73
N GLY A 113 17.76 11.24 10.52
CA GLY A 113 18.44 11.37 11.82
C GLY A 113 17.57 12.01 12.90
N GLU A 114 16.25 12.06 12.72
CA GLU A 114 15.31 12.60 13.72
C GLU A 114 15.17 11.68 14.94
N VAL A 115 15.45 10.39 14.74
CA VAL A 115 15.42 9.37 15.80
C VAL A 115 16.72 8.58 15.80
N PRO A 116 17.24 8.18 16.99
CA PRO A 116 18.45 7.35 17.07
C PRO A 116 18.28 6.02 16.35
N ALA A 117 19.26 5.68 15.52
CA ALA A 117 19.25 4.45 14.71
C ALA A 117 20.09 3.32 15.32
N ASP A 118 20.57 3.44 16.57
CA ASP A 118 21.54 2.52 17.22
C ASP A 118 21.19 1.02 17.05
N ARG A 119 19.91 0.68 17.01
CA ARG A 119 19.43 -0.70 16.78
C ARG A 119 19.34 -1.09 15.31
N PHE A 120 19.56 -0.15 14.39
CA PHE A 120 19.42 -0.30 12.95
C PHE A 120 20.69 0.05 12.17
N ASP A 121 21.82 0.36 12.86
CA ASP A 121 23.07 0.79 12.22
C ASP A 121 23.55 -0.19 11.14
N ASP A 122 23.48 -1.49 11.41
CA ASP A 122 23.90 -2.55 10.50
C ASP A 122 22.92 -2.79 9.33
N VAL A 123 21.72 -2.22 9.38
CA VAL A 123 20.69 -2.31 8.35
C VAL A 123 20.29 -0.94 7.78
N PHE A 124 21.00 0.12 8.17
CA PHE A 124 20.67 1.49 7.75
C PHE A 124 20.67 1.64 6.23
N GLY A 125 21.66 1.05 5.54
CA GLY A 125 21.68 1.03 4.07
C GLY A 125 20.46 0.35 3.42
N TYR A 126 19.81 -0.60 4.11
CA TYR A 126 18.56 -1.16 3.64
C TYR A 126 17.42 -0.15 3.78
N LEU A 127 17.31 0.55 4.91
CA LEU A 127 16.30 1.61 5.10
C LEU A 127 16.43 2.70 4.02
N GLU A 128 17.66 3.14 3.72
CA GLU A 128 17.92 4.11 2.65
C GLU A 128 17.52 3.58 1.26
N SER A 129 17.65 2.28 1.03
CA SER A 129 17.33 1.64 -0.25
C SER A 129 15.83 1.34 -0.46
N MET A 130 15.01 1.49 0.60
CA MET A 130 13.57 1.26 0.47
C MET A 130 12.94 2.27 -0.49
N PRO A 131 12.12 1.83 -1.46
CA PRO A 131 11.44 2.74 -2.37
C PRO A 131 10.39 3.58 -1.62
N ALA A 132 10.10 4.78 -2.09
CA ALA A 132 9.00 5.60 -1.58
C ALA A 132 7.65 5.21 -2.20
N ALA A 133 7.68 4.58 -3.36
CA ALA A 133 6.51 4.10 -4.06
C ALA A 133 6.82 2.77 -4.77
N ALA A 134 5.81 1.92 -4.90
CA ALA A 134 5.85 0.73 -5.75
C ALA A 134 4.62 0.69 -6.65
N SER A 135 4.75 0.20 -7.88
CA SER A 135 3.61 0.05 -8.78
C SER A 135 3.60 -1.29 -9.47
N PHE A 136 2.40 -1.82 -9.72
CA PHE A 136 2.16 -3.03 -10.51
C PHE A 136 0.82 -2.90 -11.26
N GLY A 137 0.81 -3.21 -12.54
CA GLY A 137 -0.38 -2.99 -13.37
C GLY A 137 -0.85 -1.55 -13.29
N ASP A 138 -2.12 -1.35 -12.97
CA ASP A 138 -2.76 -0.04 -12.76
C ASP A 138 -2.81 0.36 -11.28
N SER A 139 -1.95 -0.22 -10.45
CA SER A 139 -1.91 -0.01 -8.99
C SER A 139 -0.64 0.71 -8.57
N LEU A 140 -0.77 1.54 -7.53
CA LEU A 140 0.30 2.27 -6.87
C LEU A 140 0.24 1.99 -5.36
N VAL A 141 1.36 1.66 -4.76
CA VAL A 141 1.51 1.50 -3.31
C VAL A 141 2.38 2.63 -2.80
N VAL A 142 1.86 3.37 -1.86
CA VAL A 142 2.55 4.46 -1.15
C VAL A 142 2.24 4.34 0.34
N HIS A 143 3.00 5.03 1.19
CA HIS A 143 2.73 4.93 2.62
C HIS A 143 1.46 5.67 3.04
N ALA A 144 1.37 6.99 2.80
CA ALA A 144 0.25 7.78 3.33
C ALA A 144 -0.83 8.08 2.28
N GLY A 145 -0.43 8.51 1.10
CA GLY A 145 -1.38 8.89 0.06
C GLY A 145 -0.77 9.74 -1.03
N ILE A 146 -1.64 10.49 -1.69
CA ILE A 146 -1.28 11.47 -2.71
C ILE A 146 -2.09 12.74 -2.51
N ASP A 147 -1.62 13.85 -3.04
CA ASP A 147 -2.43 15.08 -3.14
C ASP A 147 -3.18 15.06 -4.48
N PRO A 148 -4.50 14.77 -4.50
CA PRO A 148 -5.27 14.66 -5.74
C PRO A 148 -5.42 15.98 -6.51
N ARG A 149 -4.96 17.10 -5.95
CA ARG A 149 -4.96 18.41 -6.61
C ARG A 149 -3.77 18.60 -7.54
N ARG A 150 -2.80 17.65 -7.50
CA ARG A 150 -1.58 17.66 -8.31
C ARG A 150 -1.53 16.45 -9.24
N ALA A 151 -0.82 16.58 -10.34
CA ALA A 151 -0.49 15.42 -11.16
C ALA A 151 0.38 14.45 -10.36
N LEU A 152 0.32 13.16 -10.68
CA LEU A 152 1.11 12.14 -10.00
C LEU A 152 2.61 12.41 -10.13
N SER A 153 3.06 12.90 -11.28
CA SER A 153 4.45 13.30 -11.52
C SER A 153 4.95 14.44 -10.63
N GLU A 154 4.03 15.28 -10.13
CA GLU A 154 4.32 16.46 -9.31
C GLU A 154 4.26 16.17 -7.80
N GLN A 155 3.99 14.92 -7.40
CA GLN A 155 4.00 14.53 -6.00
C GLN A 155 5.42 14.62 -5.43
N SER A 156 5.53 15.03 -4.18
CA SER A 156 6.79 15.02 -3.43
C SER A 156 6.92 13.78 -2.55
N LEU A 157 8.12 13.51 -2.05
CA LEU A 157 8.31 12.46 -1.05
C LEU A 157 7.44 12.72 0.20
N HIS A 158 7.34 13.97 0.62
CA HIS A 158 6.49 14.36 1.76
C HIS A 158 5.01 14.04 1.50
N ASP A 159 4.50 14.27 0.28
CA ASP A 159 3.12 13.92 -0.05
C ASP A 159 2.88 12.42 0.13
N LEU A 160 3.78 11.56 -0.38
CA LEU A 160 3.65 10.10 -0.26
C LEU A 160 3.77 9.57 1.16
N LEU A 161 4.46 10.28 2.05
CA LEU A 161 4.74 9.85 3.42
C LEU A 161 3.79 10.43 4.47
N GLU A 162 3.08 11.54 4.19
CA GLU A 162 2.37 12.28 5.24
C GLU A 162 0.94 12.69 4.85
N THR A 163 0.54 12.64 3.58
CA THR A 163 -0.80 13.13 3.17
C THR A 163 -1.92 12.30 3.75
N ARG A 164 -2.77 12.92 4.57
CA ARG A 164 -4.04 12.38 5.07
C ARG A 164 -5.22 13.16 4.50
N ALA A 165 -5.29 14.43 4.88
CA ALA A 165 -6.37 15.33 4.49
C ALA A 165 -6.00 16.19 3.28
N VAL A 166 -7.02 16.81 2.69
CA VAL A 166 -6.87 17.80 1.63
C VAL A 166 -7.76 19.00 1.99
N PRO A 167 -7.18 20.14 2.39
CA PRO A 167 -5.74 20.41 2.44
C PRO A 167 -5.00 19.68 3.58
N PRO A 168 -3.67 19.47 3.48
CA PRO A 168 -2.89 18.69 4.46
C PRO A 168 -2.96 19.23 5.89
N GLU A 169 -3.16 20.53 6.07
CA GLU A 169 -3.25 21.19 7.38
C GLU A 169 -4.39 20.68 8.25
N ASN A 170 -5.40 20.05 7.65
CA ASN A 170 -6.54 19.46 8.37
C ASN A 170 -6.17 18.16 9.11
N GLY A 171 -5.04 17.53 8.80
CA GLY A 171 -4.56 16.34 9.51
C GLY A 171 -5.59 15.21 9.58
N CYS A 172 -6.06 14.87 10.78
CA CYS A 172 -7.06 13.81 11.00
C CYS A 172 -8.52 14.27 10.93
N ASP A 173 -8.78 15.56 10.67
CA ASP A 173 -10.14 16.10 10.63
C ASP A 173 -10.78 16.00 9.22
N GLY A 174 -10.00 15.67 8.18
CA GLY A 174 -10.48 15.52 6.80
C GLY A 174 -10.82 16.89 6.13
N PRO A 175 -11.44 16.90 4.95
CA PRO A 175 -11.70 15.71 4.12
C PRO A 175 -10.41 14.98 3.78
N PHE A 176 -10.47 13.64 3.75
CA PHE A 176 -9.32 12.81 3.42
C PHE A 176 -9.12 12.73 1.92
N TRP A 177 -7.88 12.58 1.46
CA TRP A 177 -7.56 12.53 0.04
C TRP A 177 -8.32 11.44 -0.71
N PHE A 178 -8.55 10.28 -0.07
CA PHE A 178 -9.23 9.12 -0.65
C PHE A 178 -10.75 9.28 -0.78
N GLU A 179 -11.36 10.30 -0.13
CA GLU A 179 -12.79 10.59 -0.25
C GLU A 179 -13.14 11.14 -1.65
N SER A 180 -12.21 11.82 -2.31
CA SER A 180 -12.44 12.50 -3.59
C SER A 180 -11.54 12.02 -4.72
N TYR A 181 -10.64 11.06 -4.44
CA TYR A 181 -9.72 10.58 -5.45
C TYR A 181 -10.41 9.64 -6.45
N GLU A 182 -10.36 10.01 -7.70
CA GLU A 182 -10.89 9.27 -8.84
C GLU A 182 -9.75 8.99 -9.83
N GLY A 183 -8.93 7.95 -9.51
CA GLY A 183 -7.73 7.55 -10.29
C GLY A 183 -7.89 7.55 -11.81
N PRO A 184 -7.09 6.85 -12.61
CA PRO A 184 -6.04 5.92 -12.22
C PRO A 184 -4.77 6.60 -11.69
N PRO A 185 -3.87 5.88 -10.98
CA PRO A 185 -3.90 4.46 -10.59
C PRO A 185 -4.78 4.19 -9.38
N ARG A 186 -5.07 2.92 -9.08
CA ARG A 186 -5.62 2.50 -7.79
C ARG A 186 -4.53 2.58 -6.73
N VAL A 187 -4.74 3.35 -5.67
CA VAL A 187 -3.72 3.62 -4.65
C VAL A 187 -3.97 2.79 -3.38
N PHE A 188 -2.96 2.02 -2.98
CA PHE A 188 -2.91 1.30 -1.70
C PHE A 188 -2.13 2.13 -0.70
N PHE A 189 -2.65 2.29 0.53
CA PHE A 189 -2.07 3.16 1.54
C PHE A 189 -2.27 2.65 2.97
N GLY A 190 -1.46 3.17 3.89
CA GLY A 190 -1.52 3.00 5.33
C GLY A 190 -1.60 4.33 6.05
N HIS A 191 -0.79 4.53 7.14
CA HIS A 191 -0.54 5.79 7.82
C HIS A 191 -1.75 6.44 8.50
N THR A 192 -2.89 6.50 7.82
CA THR A 192 -4.16 6.95 8.40
C THR A 192 -4.82 5.77 9.08
N VAL A 193 -4.86 5.79 10.40
CA VAL A 193 -5.47 4.69 11.17
C VAL A 193 -6.97 4.69 10.96
N LEU A 194 -7.47 3.64 10.32
CA LEU A 194 -8.88 3.46 9.97
C LEU A 194 -9.59 2.57 11.00
N SER A 195 -10.88 2.84 11.23
CA SER A 195 -11.72 2.00 12.11
C SER A 195 -12.00 0.61 11.51
N GLU A 196 -11.91 0.48 10.20
CA GLU A 196 -12.01 -0.77 9.44
C GLU A 196 -11.25 -0.64 8.12
N PRO A 197 -10.91 -1.74 7.43
CA PRO A 197 -10.29 -1.67 6.12
C PRO A 197 -11.21 -0.97 5.11
N PHE A 198 -10.61 -0.23 4.20
CA PHE A 198 -11.32 0.59 3.23
C PHE A 198 -10.95 0.21 1.80
N ALA A 199 -11.92 0.02 0.93
CA ALA A 199 -11.68 -0.20 -0.49
C ALA A 199 -12.76 0.43 -1.36
N THR A 200 -12.32 1.28 -2.27
CA THR A 200 -13.10 1.78 -3.42
C THR A 200 -12.49 1.29 -4.72
N GLU A 201 -12.99 1.78 -5.85
CA GLU A 201 -12.36 1.53 -7.15
C GLU A 201 -10.91 2.06 -7.18
N TRP A 202 -10.64 3.20 -6.53
CA TRP A 202 -9.37 3.94 -6.68
C TRP A 202 -8.48 3.98 -5.44
N ALA A 203 -8.99 3.62 -4.26
CA ALA A 203 -8.23 3.67 -3.02
C ALA A 203 -8.46 2.44 -2.15
N VAL A 204 -7.39 1.92 -1.52
CA VAL A 204 -7.41 0.81 -0.56
C VAL A 204 -6.61 1.18 0.67
N GLY A 205 -7.27 1.38 1.80
CA GLY A 205 -6.68 1.74 3.07
C GLY A 205 -6.49 0.54 3.99
N LEU A 206 -5.28 0.35 4.52
CA LEU A 206 -4.86 -0.88 5.18
C LEU A 206 -4.35 -0.70 6.61
N ASP A 207 -4.07 0.54 7.07
CA ASP A 207 -3.71 0.75 8.48
C ASP A 207 -4.95 0.68 9.35
N THR A 208 -5.21 -0.50 9.90
CA THR A 208 -6.31 -0.75 10.84
C THR A 208 -5.87 -0.75 12.30
N GLY A 209 -4.71 -0.17 12.58
CA GLY A 209 -4.24 0.13 13.93
C GLY A 209 -3.76 -1.08 14.72
N CYS A 210 -3.03 -2.00 14.12
CA CYS A 210 -2.48 -3.18 14.82
C CYS A 210 -1.74 -2.80 16.11
N VAL A 211 -0.80 -1.87 16.04
CA VAL A 211 -0.03 -1.42 17.22
C VAL A 211 -0.90 -0.76 18.29
N HIS A 212 -2.08 -0.29 17.92
CA HIS A 212 -3.08 0.32 18.79
C HIS A 212 -4.10 -0.69 19.36
N GLY A 213 -3.84 -2.01 19.22
CA GLY A 213 -4.67 -3.08 19.78
C GLY A 213 -5.89 -3.42 18.91
N ARG A 214 -5.81 -3.15 17.60
CA ARG A 214 -6.89 -3.45 16.65
C ARG A 214 -6.48 -4.63 15.76
N GLU A 215 -6.29 -4.44 14.46
CA GLU A 215 -5.99 -5.53 13.51
C GLU A 215 -4.78 -5.19 12.63
N LEU A 216 -4.03 -6.20 12.20
CA LEU A 216 -3.12 -6.13 11.05
C LEU A 216 -3.86 -6.65 9.84
N THR A 217 -3.90 -5.84 8.79
CA THR A 217 -4.70 -6.10 7.59
C THR A 217 -3.83 -6.26 6.36
N ALA A 218 -4.15 -7.27 5.56
CA ALA A 218 -3.66 -7.44 4.20
C ALA A 218 -4.82 -7.38 3.19
N TYR A 219 -4.49 -7.05 1.96
CA TYR A 219 -5.40 -7.15 0.82
C TYR A 219 -4.85 -8.14 -0.20
N ASP A 220 -5.62 -9.17 -0.51
CA ASP A 220 -5.36 -10.08 -1.62
C ASP A 220 -5.82 -9.43 -2.92
N CYS A 221 -4.88 -9.06 -3.80
CA CYS A 221 -5.19 -8.37 -5.04
C CYS A 221 -5.87 -9.28 -6.07
N SER A 222 -5.67 -10.61 -5.99
CA SER A 222 -6.27 -11.59 -6.88
C SER A 222 -7.71 -11.90 -6.48
N ALA A 223 -7.95 -12.21 -5.20
CA ALA A 223 -9.27 -12.47 -4.65
C ALA A 223 -10.08 -11.17 -4.44
N ARG A 224 -9.42 -10.01 -4.31
CA ARG A 224 -9.99 -8.71 -3.92
C ARG A 224 -10.66 -8.75 -2.55
N GLU A 225 -10.00 -9.39 -1.61
CA GLU A 225 -10.50 -9.59 -0.26
C GLU A 225 -9.49 -9.12 0.78
N PHE A 226 -10.00 -8.73 1.96
CA PHE A 226 -9.19 -8.42 3.12
C PHE A 226 -8.94 -9.67 3.96
N VAL A 227 -7.70 -9.87 4.38
CA VAL A 227 -7.30 -10.85 5.39
C VAL A 227 -6.84 -10.07 6.61
N ARG A 228 -7.34 -10.43 7.80
CA ARG A 228 -7.12 -9.67 9.02
C ARG A 228 -6.78 -10.58 10.19
N VAL A 229 -5.84 -10.16 11.01
CA VAL A 229 -5.55 -10.81 12.30
C VAL A 229 -5.66 -9.80 13.43
N PRO A 230 -6.28 -10.17 14.58
CA PRO A 230 -6.40 -9.25 15.69
C PRO A 230 -5.05 -9.05 16.39
N ALA A 231 -4.79 -7.82 16.85
CA ALA A 231 -3.65 -7.55 17.71
C ALA A 231 -3.80 -8.29 19.05
N ARG A 232 -2.71 -8.87 19.54
CA ARG A 232 -2.68 -9.61 20.81
C ARG A 232 -2.90 -8.69 22.01
N LYS A 233 -2.54 -7.40 21.88
CA LYS A 233 -2.73 -6.35 22.90
C LYS A 233 -2.54 -4.96 22.29
N THR A 234 -2.87 -3.93 23.06
CA THR A 234 -2.50 -2.56 22.76
C THR A 234 -1.03 -2.34 23.14
N TYR A 235 -0.17 -2.10 22.14
CA TYR A 235 1.25 -1.80 22.35
C TYR A 235 1.47 -0.30 22.57
N GLN A 236 0.74 0.51 21.83
CA GLN A 236 0.75 1.97 21.98
C GLN A 236 -0.69 2.49 21.99
N HIS A 237 -1.04 3.26 23.02
CA HIS A 237 -2.36 3.88 23.10
C HIS A 237 -2.52 4.94 22.00
N ARG A 238 -3.72 5.01 21.40
CA ARG A 238 -4.16 6.06 20.48
C ARG A 238 -5.53 6.56 20.91
N ASP A 239 -5.76 7.87 20.82
CA ASP A 239 -7.09 8.42 21.10
C ASP A 239 -8.09 7.92 20.04
N GLN A 240 -9.29 7.59 20.50
CA GLN A 240 -10.36 7.14 19.60
C GLN A 240 -10.73 8.23 18.57
N ALA A 241 -10.59 9.50 18.91
CA ALA A 241 -10.83 10.62 18.00
C ALA A 241 -9.83 10.69 16.85
N GLU A 242 -8.68 10.03 16.96
CA GLU A 242 -7.66 9.96 15.90
C GLU A 242 -7.80 8.72 15.02
N ILE A 243 -8.82 7.88 15.26
CA ILE A 243 -9.16 6.72 14.43
C ILE A 243 -10.28 7.14 13.48
N VAL A 244 -9.98 7.06 12.21
CA VAL A 244 -10.86 7.58 11.14
C VAL A 244 -11.88 6.53 10.75
N ASP A 245 -13.15 6.88 10.74
CA ASP A 245 -14.18 6.10 10.07
C ASP A 245 -14.09 6.40 8.56
N PRO A 246 -13.65 5.42 7.75
CA PRO A 246 -13.39 5.66 6.33
C PRO A 246 -14.66 5.86 5.51
N TRP A 247 -15.85 5.63 6.07
CA TRP A 247 -17.14 5.77 5.40
C TRP A 247 -17.95 6.98 5.90
N ALA A 248 -17.46 7.71 6.92
CA ALA A 248 -18.19 8.84 7.50
C ALA A 248 -18.56 9.96 6.50
N TRP A 249 -17.91 10.00 5.34
CA TRP A 249 -18.20 10.96 4.26
C TRP A 249 -19.32 10.49 3.33
N ALA A 250 -19.57 9.17 3.23
CA ALA A 250 -20.58 8.63 2.32
C ALA A 250 -22.01 9.03 2.70
N ASP A 251 -22.21 9.46 3.96
CA ASP A 251 -23.50 9.93 4.50
C ASP A 251 -23.65 11.47 4.49
N ARG A 252 -22.68 12.21 3.88
CA ARG A 252 -22.68 13.70 3.83
C ARG A 252 -23.20 14.24 2.49
#